data_2018212a79e363623a1b001c82035639
#
_entry.id   2018212a79e363623a1b001c82035639
#
_cell.length_a   1.000
_cell.length_b   1.000
_cell.length_c   1.000
_cell.angle_alpha   90.00
_cell.angle_beta   90.00
_cell.angle_gamma   90.00
#
_symmetry.space_group_name_H-M   'P 1'
#
loop_
_entity.id
_entity.type
_entity.pdbx_description
1 polymer ?
#
loop_
_entity_poly.entity_id
_entity_poly.type
_entity_poly.pdbx_seq_one_letter_code
_entity_poly.pdbx_strand_id
1 'polypeptide(L)'
;MLNLLIINHINYLQMTFEFFLSKKATQKNIYLTVKNSKNKKSYTFRTPLRISQEDWDEKKQRPINIYQKKYKILNNKLDSIKIYFVDNLNKNDAEAKPYCHRTLAREITKICSDKKIDLPKTSFLFYMQQYINCRKELICNSTYKRYKVFYHLLERYEGYILKRLYIDTINADFINDFIRFGKEEEYSENTIYRTIHFVKTILNFAERKGIRTAVRELELRRERQFKEMVTLTEQEIVKIISTEVSEELQTAKDWLLISCYTGQRFSDFMRFKTDKIQNINGTNCLSFKQQKTQKQIILPLHPTVINTIERNGNAFPIVMDIQHYNNDIKKIAQLACLNEPVKARKRMGYRTKDVNAENGRFSLVI
;
A
#
# COMPACT_ATOMS: atom_id res chain seq x y z
N MET A 1 -4.14 25.28 -21.55
CA MET A 1 -3.73 25.96 -20.29
C MET A 1 -3.06 25.04 -19.26
N LEU A 2 -3.33 23.73 -19.23
CA LEU A 2 -2.66 22.77 -18.28
C LEU A 2 -1.16 22.58 -18.54
N ASN A 3 -0.70 22.67 -19.79
CA ASN A 3 0.72 22.52 -20.13
C ASN A 3 1.63 23.68 -19.71
N LEU A 4 1.08 24.87 -19.52
CA LEU A 4 1.86 26.06 -19.12
C LEU A 4 2.21 26.08 -17.63
N LEU A 5 1.37 25.49 -16.76
CA LEU A 5 1.66 25.40 -15.32
C LEU A 5 2.71 24.35 -14.99
N ILE A 6 2.77 23.26 -15.76
CA ILE A 6 3.83 22.24 -15.67
C ILE A 6 5.17 22.85 -16.15
N ILE A 7 5.15 23.68 -17.19
CA ILE A 7 6.33 24.36 -17.74
C ILE A 7 6.90 25.39 -16.74
N ASN A 8 6.06 26.10 -15.98
CA ASN A 8 6.55 27.08 -15.00
C ASN A 8 7.19 26.46 -13.76
N HIS A 9 6.82 25.21 -13.36
CA HIS A 9 7.53 24.50 -12.29
C HIS A 9 8.82 23.83 -12.79
N ILE A 10 8.89 23.47 -14.08
CA ILE A 10 10.08 22.86 -14.71
C ILE A 10 11.18 23.91 -14.95
N ASN A 11 10.85 25.20 -15.10
CA ASN A 11 11.82 26.27 -15.34
C ASN A 11 12.76 26.59 -14.16
N TYR A 12 12.49 26.08 -12.97
CA TYR A 12 13.43 26.16 -11.82
C TYR A 12 14.40 24.96 -11.74
N LEU A 13 14.18 23.90 -12.51
CA LEU A 13 15.04 22.71 -12.50
C LEU A 13 16.15 22.89 -13.54
N GLN A 14 17.34 23.19 -13.01
CA GLN A 14 18.58 23.29 -13.81
C GLN A 14 19.01 21.95 -14.41
N MET A 15 18.31 20.85 -14.10
CA MET A 15 18.63 19.50 -14.56
C MET A 15 17.41 18.68 -14.97
N THR A 16 17.59 17.92 -16.04
CA THR A 16 16.66 16.89 -16.48
C THR A 16 17.27 15.51 -16.29
N PHE A 17 16.44 14.54 -15.91
CA PHE A 17 16.82 13.15 -15.65
C PHE A 17 16.07 12.24 -16.62
N GLU A 18 16.80 11.45 -17.38
CA GLU A 18 16.23 10.49 -18.32
C GLU A 18 16.75 9.09 -18.01
N PHE A 19 15.84 8.16 -17.65
CA PHE A 19 16.17 6.76 -17.51
C PHE A 19 15.80 6.00 -18.78
N PHE A 20 16.71 5.15 -19.26
CA PHE A 20 16.51 4.33 -20.45
C PHE A 20 17.17 2.97 -20.31
N LEU A 21 16.73 2.03 -21.13
CA LEU A 21 17.25 0.66 -21.11
C LEU A 21 18.38 0.45 -22.12
N SER A 22 19.33 -0.44 -21.79
CA SER A 22 20.35 -0.90 -22.74
C SER A 22 19.71 -1.62 -23.94
N LYS A 23 20.34 -1.51 -25.11
CA LYS A 23 19.82 -2.11 -26.36
C LYS A 23 19.94 -3.66 -26.43
N LYS A 24 20.88 -4.27 -25.69
CA LYS A 24 21.22 -5.70 -25.78
C LYS A 24 20.89 -6.42 -24.46
N ALA A 25 20.36 -7.63 -24.54
CA ALA A 25 20.02 -8.60 -23.50
C ALA A 25 18.54 -8.64 -23.08
N THR A 26 18.08 -9.81 -22.61
CA THR A 26 16.72 -10.06 -22.08
C THR A 26 16.45 -9.28 -20.79
N GLN A 27 17.40 -9.27 -19.87
CA GLN A 27 17.38 -8.34 -18.73
C GLN A 27 18.29 -7.14 -19.01
N LYS A 28 17.68 -5.97 -19.21
CA LYS A 28 18.37 -4.76 -19.61
C LYS A 28 18.83 -3.96 -18.40
N ASN A 29 20.06 -3.41 -18.49
CA ASN A 29 20.53 -2.45 -17.52
C ASN A 29 19.80 -1.12 -17.71
N ILE A 30 19.50 -0.44 -16.61
CA ILE A 30 18.95 0.92 -16.61
C ILE A 30 20.12 1.90 -16.64
N TYR A 31 20.08 2.81 -17.59
CA TYR A 31 21.00 3.94 -17.71
C TYR A 31 20.30 5.22 -17.27
N LEU A 32 21.08 6.16 -16.78
CA LEU A 32 20.64 7.48 -16.41
C LEU A 32 21.40 8.52 -17.23
N THR A 33 20.71 9.38 -17.95
CA THR A 33 21.26 10.61 -18.50
C THR A 33 20.81 11.80 -17.66
N VAL A 34 21.79 12.60 -17.23
CA VAL A 34 21.56 13.84 -16.49
C VAL A 34 22.03 14.99 -17.37
N LYS A 35 21.11 15.90 -17.73
CA LYS A 35 21.41 17.08 -18.52
C LYS A 35 21.32 18.32 -17.62
N ASN A 36 22.35 19.14 -17.58
CA ASN A 36 22.35 20.40 -16.87
C ASN A 36 22.06 21.54 -17.86
N SER A 37 20.96 22.26 -17.63
CA SER A 37 20.51 23.33 -18.51
C SER A 37 21.43 24.56 -18.48
N LYS A 38 22.12 24.82 -17.37
CA LYS A 38 23.02 25.98 -17.23
C LYS A 38 24.28 25.84 -18.07
N ASN A 39 24.93 24.70 -18.04
CA ASN A 39 26.23 24.49 -18.70
C ASN A 39 26.15 23.65 -19.97
N LYS A 40 24.90 23.24 -20.37
CA LYS A 40 24.62 22.37 -21.53
C LYS A 40 25.38 21.03 -21.52
N LYS A 41 25.92 20.62 -20.36
CA LYS A 41 26.63 19.34 -20.23
C LYS A 41 25.66 18.21 -19.98
N SER A 42 25.92 17.07 -20.61
CA SER A 42 25.18 15.83 -20.43
C SER A 42 26.10 14.75 -19.89
N TYR A 43 25.65 14.04 -18.86
CA TYR A 43 26.39 12.94 -18.25
C TYR A 43 25.52 11.69 -18.30
N THR A 44 26.11 10.59 -18.78
CA THR A 44 25.41 9.30 -18.83
C THR A 44 26.06 8.31 -17.88
N PHE A 45 25.26 7.67 -17.04
CA PHE A 45 25.70 6.72 -16.04
C PHE A 45 25.01 5.36 -16.27
N ARG A 46 25.77 4.29 -16.15
CA ARG A 46 25.24 2.94 -16.04
C ARG A 46 24.89 2.69 -14.59
N THR A 47 23.64 2.28 -14.32
CA THR A 47 23.25 1.82 -12.99
C THR A 47 23.39 0.30 -12.88
N PRO A 48 23.56 -0.27 -11.67
CA PRO A 48 23.51 -1.72 -11.46
C PRO A 48 22.10 -2.28 -11.48
N LEU A 49 21.08 -1.44 -11.68
CA LEU A 49 19.68 -1.83 -11.73
C LEU A 49 19.34 -2.50 -13.07
N ARG A 50 18.49 -3.55 -13.02
CA ARG A 50 18.07 -4.31 -14.20
C ARG A 50 16.57 -4.52 -14.18
N ILE A 51 16.00 -4.57 -15.40
CA ILE A 51 14.57 -4.85 -15.63
C ILE A 51 14.38 -5.47 -17.01
N SER A 52 13.34 -6.29 -17.21
CA SER A 52 12.92 -6.75 -18.52
C SER A 52 12.25 -5.62 -19.31
N GLN A 53 12.35 -5.65 -20.64
CA GLN A 53 11.73 -4.62 -21.47
C GLN A 53 10.21 -4.59 -21.35
N GLU A 54 9.58 -5.77 -21.24
CA GLU A 54 8.14 -5.92 -21.08
C GLU A 54 7.58 -5.26 -19.81
N ASP A 55 8.40 -5.18 -18.77
CA ASP A 55 8.03 -4.58 -17.48
C ASP A 55 8.33 -3.07 -17.41
N TRP A 56 8.89 -2.47 -18.46
CA TRP A 56 9.34 -1.07 -18.47
C TRP A 56 8.42 -0.16 -19.29
N ASP A 57 7.94 0.90 -18.68
CA ASP A 57 7.21 1.99 -19.36
C ASP A 57 8.21 3.05 -19.85
N GLU A 58 8.40 3.12 -21.17
CA GLU A 58 9.33 4.08 -21.79
C GLU A 58 8.89 5.54 -21.62
N LYS A 59 7.58 5.78 -21.59
CA LYS A 59 7.04 7.16 -21.42
C LYS A 59 7.22 7.66 -19.99
N LYS A 60 6.91 6.81 -19.01
CA LYS A 60 7.09 7.13 -17.59
C LYS A 60 8.53 6.90 -17.12
N GLN A 61 9.37 6.20 -17.91
CA GLN A 61 10.74 5.81 -17.57
C GLN A 61 10.81 5.05 -16.24
N ARG A 62 9.90 4.08 -16.07
CA ARG A 62 9.67 3.35 -14.82
C ARG A 62 9.07 1.97 -15.06
N PRO A 63 9.12 1.07 -14.07
CA PRO A 63 8.36 -0.17 -14.13
C PRO A 63 6.86 0.06 -14.32
N ILE A 64 6.23 -0.72 -15.22
CA ILE A 64 4.78 -0.68 -15.48
C ILE A 64 4.00 -1.03 -14.21
N ASN A 65 4.40 -2.09 -13.50
CA ASN A 65 3.71 -2.54 -12.30
C ASN A 65 4.31 -1.90 -11.04
N ILE A 66 3.63 -0.88 -10.52
CA ILE A 66 4.03 -0.16 -9.31
C ILE A 66 3.69 -0.89 -8.01
N TYR A 67 2.96 -2.02 -8.06
CA TYR A 67 2.48 -2.73 -6.86
C TYR A 67 3.37 -3.90 -6.45
N GLN A 68 4.09 -4.53 -7.37
CA GLN A 68 5.01 -5.62 -7.05
C GLN A 68 6.19 -5.13 -6.20
N LYS A 69 6.56 -5.91 -5.18
CA LYS A 69 7.62 -5.55 -4.23
C LYS A 69 8.95 -5.23 -4.92
N LYS A 70 9.37 -6.04 -5.90
CA LYS A 70 10.63 -5.81 -6.66
C LYS A 70 10.64 -4.47 -7.37
N TYR A 71 9.51 -4.06 -7.98
CA TYR A 71 9.40 -2.80 -8.71
C TYR A 71 9.21 -1.59 -7.81
N LYS A 72 8.59 -1.75 -6.64
CA LYS A 72 8.58 -0.70 -5.60
C LYS A 72 10.00 -0.33 -5.16
N ILE A 73 10.83 -1.36 -4.89
CA ILE A 73 12.24 -1.14 -4.52
C ILE A 73 12.99 -0.47 -5.65
N LEU A 74 12.80 -0.92 -6.90
CA LEU A 74 13.43 -0.32 -8.06
C LEU A 74 13.05 1.16 -8.21
N ASN A 75 11.75 1.47 -8.15
CA ASN A 75 11.25 2.86 -8.21
C ASN A 75 11.88 3.74 -7.14
N ASN A 76 11.94 3.27 -5.89
CA ASN A 76 12.56 4.04 -4.81
C ASN A 76 14.04 4.33 -5.08
N LYS A 77 14.79 3.36 -5.63
CA LYS A 77 16.20 3.55 -6.00
C LYS A 77 16.35 4.60 -7.10
N LEU A 78 15.49 4.56 -8.14
CA LEU A 78 15.50 5.59 -9.20
C LEU A 78 15.23 6.99 -8.64
N ASP A 79 14.27 7.12 -7.73
CA ASP A 79 13.95 8.40 -7.09
C ASP A 79 15.06 8.87 -6.16
N SER A 80 15.66 7.97 -5.38
CA SER A 80 16.81 8.29 -4.53
C SER A 80 18.01 8.80 -5.32
N ILE A 81 18.25 8.25 -6.53
CA ILE A 81 19.29 8.75 -7.43
C ILE A 81 18.99 10.21 -7.84
N LYS A 82 17.75 10.50 -8.26
CA LYS A 82 17.36 11.87 -8.65
C LYS A 82 17.58 12.87 -7.51
N ILE A 83 17.10 12.54 -6.33
CA ILE A 83 17.22 13.41 -5.14
C ILE A 83 18.68 13.61 -4.75
N TYR A 84 19.50 12.55 -4.83
CA TYR A 84 20.93 12.67 -4.58
C TYR A 84 21.59 13.70 -5.52
N PHE A 85 21.26 13.65 -6.82
CA PHE A 85 21.80 14.64 -7.77
C PHE A 85 21.33 16.05 -7.43
N VAL A 86 20.06 16.25 -7.12
CA VAL A 86 19.53 17.58 -6.76
C VAL A 86 20.19 18.12 -5.49
N ASP A 87 20.33 17.29 -4.44
CA ASP A 87 20.98 17.68 -3.19
C ASP A 87 22.47 18.07 -3.40
N ASN A 88 23.19 17.31 -4.23
CA ASN A 88 24.60 17.60 -4.52
C ASN A 88 24.82 18.83 -5.40
N LEU A 89 23.89 19.08 -6.33
CA LEU A 89 23.91 20.29 -7.12
C LEU A 89 23.82 21.53 -6.26
N ASN A 90 22.81 21.56 -5.40
CA ASN A 90 22.59 22.68 -4.50
C ASN A 90 23.83 22.95 -3.60
N LYS A 91 24.54 21.89 -3.19
CA LYS A 91 25.78 22.00 -2.41
C LYS A 91 26.96 22.48 -3.26
N ASN A 92 27.16 21.88 -4.42
CA ASN A 92 28.31 22.19 -5.28
C ASN A 92 28.18 23.57 -5.93
N ASP A 93 26.99 24.01 -6.27
CA ASP A 93 26.73 25.38 -6.75
C ASP A 93 27.04 26.41 -5.64
N ALA A 94 26.74 26.10 -4.39
CA ALA A 94 27.10 26.94 -3.23
C ALA A 94 28.61 26.97 -2.95
N GLU A 95 29.35 25.87 -3.25
CA GLU A 95 30.78 25.70 -2.99
C GLU A 95 31.64 25.88 -4.23
N ALA A 96 31.04 26.17 -5.42
CA ALA A 96 31.71 26.31 -6.74
C ALA A 96 32.63 25.11 -7.12
N LYS A 97 32.29 23.88 -6.67
CA LYS A 97 33.10 22.69 -6.91
C LYS A 97 32.74 21.99 -8.22
N PRO A 98 33.71 21.53 -9.02
CA PRO A 98 33.43 20.80 -10.26
C PRO A 98 32.88 19.38 -9.99
N TYR A 99 32.00 18.92 -10.86
CA TYR A 99 31.46 17.56 -10.82
C TYR A 99 32.46 16.54 -11.35
N CYS A 100 32.81 15.57 -10.50
CA CYS A 100 33.60 14.42 -10.92
C CYS A 100 32.69 13.26 -11.31
N HIS A 101 32.71 12.84 -12.59
CA HIS A 101 31.92 11.73 -13.11
C HIS A 101 32.16 10.43 -12.32
N ARG A 102 33.41 10.11 -11.98
CA ARG A 102 33.76 8.89 -11.23
C ARG A 102 33.17 8.87 -9.83
N THR A 103 33.14 10.01 -9.14
CA THR A 103 32.53 10.13 -7.81
C THR A 103 31.02 9.92 -7.88
N LEU A 104 30.35 10.57 -8.84
CA LEU A 104 28.91 10.42 -9.05
C LEU A 104 28.52 8.97 -9.40
N ALA A 105 29.28 8.31 -10.28
CA ALA A 105 29.06 6.90 -10.62
C ALA A 105 29.19 5.97 -9.40
N ARG A 106 30.16 6.23 -8.51
CA ARG A 106 30.34 5.47 -7.26
C ARG A 106 29.15 5.66 -6.32
N GLU A 107 28.66 6.88 -6.17
CA GLU A 107 27.52 7.16 -5.30
C GLU A 107 26.22 6.58 -5.87
N ILE A 108 26.01 6.60 -7.19
CA ILE A 108 24.87 5.87 -7.82
C ILE A 108 24.93 4.38 -7.45
N THR A 109 26.10 3.76 -7.54
CA THR A 109 26.27 2.34 -7.18
C THR A 109 25.96 2.10 -5.70
N LYS A 110 26.36 3.01 -4.83
CA LYS A 110 26.11 2.96 -3.39
C LYS A 110 24.60 3.12 -3.08
N ILE A 111 23.92 4.06 -3.74
CA ILE A 111 22.46 4.26 -3.62
C ILE A 111 21.70 3.00 -4.09
N CYS A 112 22.15 2.37 -5.16
CA CYS A 112 21.57 1.14 -5.67
C CYS A 112 21.82 -0.09 -4.77
N SER A 113 22.85 -0.05 -3.94
CA SER A 113 23.08 -1.05 -2.89
C SER A 113 22.08 -0.83 -1.75
N ASP A 114 21.85 -1.89 -0.94
CA ASP A 114 20.90 -1.79 0.20
C ASP A 114 21.44 -1.04 1.42
N LYS A 115 22.53 -0.25 1.23
CA LYS A 115 23.10 0.61 2.28
C LYS A 115 22.16 1.77 2.57
N LYS A 116 21.93 2.05 3.84
CA LYS A 116 21.14 3.19 4.28
C LYS A 116 21.79 4.48 3.80
N ILE A 117 21.00 5.34 3.16
CA ILE A 117 21.40 6.69 2.81
C ILE A 117 21.14 7.57 4.03
N ASP A 118 22.13 8.32 4.45
CA ASP A 118 21.97 9.28 5.55
C ASP A 118 21.07 10.43 5.10
N LEU A 119 19.97 10.60 5.82
CA LEU A 119 19.03 11.70 5.57
C LEU A 119 19.47 12.96 6.31
N PRO A 120 19.32 14.15 5.71
CA PRO A 120 19.53 15.40 6.43
C PRO A 120 18.65 15.45 7.68
N LYS A 121 19.22 15.86 8.82
CA LYS A 121 18.53 15.89 10.12
C LYS A 121 17.29 16.82 10.13
N THR A 122 17.23 17.76 9.21
CA THR A 122 16.10 18.71 9.03
C THR A 122 15.04 18.19 8.04
N SER A 123 15.30 17.08 7.32
CA SER A 123 14.37 16.54 6.33
C SER A 123 13.13 15.91 6.99
N PHE A 124 11.99 16.03 6.33
CA PHE A 124 10.74 15.43 6.80
C PHE A 124 10.84 13.90 6.95
N LEU A 125 11.49 13.22 6.00
CA LEU A 125 11.68 11.76 6.06
C LEU A 125 12.54 11.32 7.24
N PHE A 126 13.49 12.14 7.69
CA PHE A 126 14.28 11.89 8.90
C PHE A 126 13.37 11.86 10.15
N TYR A 127 12.51 12.87 10.32
CA TYR A 127 11.54 12.91 11.43
C TYR A 127 10.53 11.77 11.37
N MET A 128 10.08 11.44 10.18
CA MET A 128 9.20 10.29 9.96
C MET A 128 9.87 8.98 10.37
N GLN A 129 11.14 8.79 10.02
CA GLN A 129 11.91 7.61 10.42
C GLN A 129 12.11 7.56 11.94
N GLN A 130 12.44 8.69 12.57
CA GLN A 130 12.51 8.78 14.04
C GLN A 130 11.17 8.38 14.68
N TYR A 131 10.05 8.94 14.21
CA TYR A 131 8.72 8.61 14.73
C TYR A 131 8.41 7.11 14.61
N ILE A 132 8.69 6.51 13.45
CA ILE A 132 8.45 5.09 13.21
C ILE A 132 9.31 4.23 14.15
N ASN A 133 10.58 4.59 14.33
CA ASN A 133 11.50 3.85 15.20
C ASN A 133 11.08 3.94 16.68
N CYS A 134 10.74 5.12 17.18
CA CYS A 134 10.27 5.30 18.56
C CYS A 134 8.97 4.54 18.85
N ARG A 135 8.15 4.27 17.82
CA ARG A 135 6.87 3.58 17.96
C ARG A 135 6.91 2.09 17.63
N LYS A 136 8.03 1.57 17.16
CA LYS A 136 8.13 0.21 16.62
C LYS A 136 7.64 -0.86 17.60
N GLU A 137 7.97 -0.74 18.87
CA GLU A 137 7.59 -1.70 19.92
C GLU A 137 6.18 -1.45 20.50
N LEU A 138 5.65 -0.23 20.31
CA LEU A 138 4.34 0.18 20.82
C LEU A 138 3.18 -0.10 19.87
N ILE A 139 3.47 -0.46 18.62
CA ILE A 139 2.46 -0.66 17.58
C ILE A 139 2.50 -2.09 17.03
N CYS A 140 1.34 -2.58 16.60
CA CYS A 140 1.28 -3.89 15.95
C CYS A 140 2.01 -3.88 14.60
N ASN A 141 2.49 -5.06 14.18
CA ASN A 141 3.26 -5.24 12.94
C ASN A 141 2.53 -4.71 11.69
N SER A 142 1.20 -4.85 11.62
CA SER A 142 0.41 -4.32 10.49
C SER A 142 0.44 -2.80 10.41
N THR A 143 0.44 -2.10 11.55
CA THR A 143 0.59 -0.63 11.61
C THR A 143 2.01 -0.21 11.23
N TYR A 144 3.04 -0.93 11.72
CA TYR A 144 4.42 -0.69 11.34
C TYR A 144 4.62 -0.84 9.81
N LYS A 145 4.11 -1.94 9.21
CA LYS A 145 4.15 -2.14 7.75
C LYS A 145 3.46 -1.00 7.00
N ARG A 146 2.33 -0.51 7.50
CA ARG A 146 1.61 0.63 6.91
C ARG A 146 2.42 1.92 6.96
N TYR A 147 3.08 2.22 8.07
CA TYR A 147 3.96 3.39 8.19
C TYR A 147 5.11 3.33 7.19
N LYS A 148 5.68 2.14 6.95
CA LYS A 148 6.68 1.94 5.90
C LYS A 148 6.14 2.20 4.50
N VAL A 149 4.89 1.82 4.22
CA VAL A 149 4.25 2.14 2.93
C VAL A 149 4.13 3.66 2.74
N PHE A 150 3.71 4.40 3.78
CA PHE A 150 3.61 5.85 3.70
C PHE A 150 4.99 6.51 3.53
N TYR A 151 6.01 6.00 4.23
CA TYR A 151 7.38 6.45 4.09
C TYR A 151 7.87 6.33 2.64
N HIS A 152 7.74 5.15 2.05
CA HIS A 152 8.14 4.92 0.66
C HIS A 152 7.31 5.72 -0.35
N LEU A 153 6.05 6.01 -0.04
CA LEU A 153 5.23 6.86 -0.90
C LEU A 153 5.71 8.32 -0.91
N LEU A 154 6.19 8.82 0.24
CA LEU A 154 6.77 10.15 0.33
C LEU A 154 8.17 10.23 -0.29
N GLU A 155 8.99 9.17 -0.20
CA GLU A 155 10.23 9.07 -0.99
C GLU A 155 9.94 9.17 -2.50
N ARG A 156 8.91 8.49 -2.98
CA ARG A 156 8.44 8.57 -4.36
C ARG A 156 8.01 9.99 -4.73
N TYR A 157 7.30 10.67 -3.84
CA TYR A 157 6.86 12.05 -4.05
C TYR A 157 8.04 13.02 -4.13
N GLU A 158 9.05 12.91 -3.25
CA GLU A 158 10.29 13.69 -3.37
C GLU A 158 10.93 13.51 -4.76
N GLY A 159 11.03 12.26 -5.23
CA GLY A 159 11.56 11.96 -6.58
C GLY A 159 10.71 12.46 -7.74
N TYR A 160 9.39 12.62 -7.53
CA TYR A 160 8.46 13.19 -8.51
C TYR A 160 8.63 14.71 -8.62
N ILE A 161 8.67 15.42 -7.47
CA ILE A 161 8.84 16.88 -7.44
C ILE A 161 10.30 17.32 -7.61
N LEU A 162 11.25 16.39 -7.65
CA LEU A 162 12.70 16.64 -7.69
C LEU A 162 13.16 17.60 -6.57
N LYS A 163 12.57 17.45 -5.40
CA LYS A 163 12.88 18.28 -4.24
C LYS A 163 12.72 17.48 -2.96
N ARG A 164 13.66 17.66 -2.03
CA ARG A 164 13.53 17.06 -0.71
C ARG A 164 12.48 17.80 0.12
N LEU A 165 11.68 17.06 0.86
CA LEU A 165 10.72 17.62 1.80
C LEU A 165 11.43 18.01 3.11
N TYR A 166 11.18 19.21 3.54
CA TYR A 166 11.56 19.72 4.85
C TYR A 166 10.32 20.06 5.65
N ILE A 167 10.44 20.09 6.99
CA ILE A 167 9.28 20.32 7.88
C ILE A 167 8.63 21.67 7.63
N ASP A 168 9.43 22.70 7.41
CA ASP A 168 9.02 24.08 7.13
C ASP A 168 8.40 24.27 5.73
N THR A 169 8.66 23.37 4.79
CA THR A 169 8.12 23.46 3.43
C THR A 169 6.77 22.76 3.24
N ILE A 170 6.27 22.06 4.27
CA ILE A 170 4.99 21.36 4.20
C ILE A 170 3.88 22.29 4.69
N ASN A 171 3.19 22.92 3.76
CA ASN A 171 2.09 23.86 3.95
C ASN A 171 0.80 23.38 3.24
N ALA A 172 -0.19 24.23 3.10
CA ALA A 172 -1.46 23.90 2.45
C ALA A 172 -1.29 23.43 0.99
N ASP A 173 -0.33 24.00 0.24
CA ASP A 173 -0.08 23.65 -1.17
C ASP A 173 0.39 22.20 -1.32
N PHE A 174 1.14 21.69 -0.34
CA PHE A 174 1.56 20.29 -0.31
C PHE A 174 0.39 19.32 -0.49
N ILE A 175 -0.78 19.61 0.10
CA ILE A 175 -1.95 18.72 -0.01
C ILE A 175 -2.38 18.58 -1.46
N ASN A 176 -2.54 19.69 -2.17
CA ASN A 176 -3.00 19.71 -3.56
C ASN A 176 -1.98 19.02 -4.48
N ASP A 177 -0.70 19.32 -4.28
CA ASP A 177 0.40 18.74 -5.07
C ASP A 177 0.52 17.24 -4.83
N PHE A 178 0.39 16.79 -3.58
CA PHE A 178 0.45 15.37 -3.24
C PHE A 178 -0.77 14.60 -3.76
N ILE A 179 -1.96 15.20 -3.75
CA ILE A 179 -3.17 14.60 -4.36
C ILE A 179 -2.99 14.50 -5.87
N ARG A 180 -2.46 15.54 -6.54
CA ARG A 180 -2.16 15.52 -7.98
C ARG A 180 -1.19 14.39 -8.33
N PHE A 181 -0.05 14.31 -7.63
CA PHE A 181 0.90 13.21 -7.75
C PHE A 181 0.23 11.85 -7.60
N GLY A 182 -0.60 11.69 -6.56
CA GLY A 182 -1.27 10.44 -6.31
C GLY A 182 -2.26 10.02 -7.40
N LYS A 183 -2.92 10.98 -8.05
CA LYS A 183 -3.82 10.76 -9.19
C LYS A 183 -3.04 10.32 -10.43
N GLU A 184 -1.96 11.02 -10.75
CA GLU A 184 -1.11 10.73 -11.91
C GLU A 184 -0.42 9.37 -11.81
N GLU A 185 0.04 9.00 -10.60
CA GLU A 185 0.64 7.70 -10.30
C GLU A 185 -0.39 6.60 -9.98
N GLU A 186 -1.67 6.87 -10.18
CA GLU A 186 -2.78 5.91 -10.02
C GLU A 186 -2.89 5.27 -8.63
N TYR A 187 -2.44 5.95 -7.57
CA TYR A 187 -2.65 5.50 -6.20
C TYR A 187 -4.14 5.59 -5.81
N SER A 188 -4.59 4.71 -4.90
CA SER A 188 -5.97 4.82 -4.41
C SER A 188 -6.14 6.09 -3.59
N GLU A 189 -7.29 6.74 -3.76
CA GLU A 189 -7.71 7.88 -2.95
C GLU A 189 -7.49 7.62 -1.45
N ASN A 190 -7.90 6.46 -0.97
CA ASN A 190 -7.73 6.07 0.43
C ASN A 190 -6.25 6.03 0.87
N THR A 191 -5.34 5.58 0.00
CA THR A 191 -3.89 5.58 0.29
C THR A 191 -3.37 7.01 0.40
N ILE A 192 -3.76 7.89 -0.53
CA ILE A 192 -3.32 9.28 -0.57
C ILE A 192 -3.77 10.00 0.70
N TYR A 193 -5.07 9.98 1.00
CA TYR A 193 -5.61 10.67 2.17
C TYR A 193 -5.04 10.15 3.50
N ARG A 194 -4.85 8.83 3.63
CA ARG A 194 -4.19 8.25 4.82
C ARG A 194 -2.73 8.67 4.94
N THR A 195 -2.02 8.83 3.82
CA THR A 195 -0.64 9.34 3.84
C THR A 195 -0.61 10.78 4.31
N ILE A 196 -1.50 11.64 3.82
CA ILE A 196 -1.59 13.05 4.27
C ILE A 196 -1.94 13.12 5.77
N HIS A 197 -2.87 12.28 6.26
CA HIS A 197 -3.12 12.19 7.70
C HIS A 197 -1.89 11.76 8.49
N PHE A 198 -1.07 10.87 7.92
CA PHE A 198 0.18 10.48 8.57
C PHE A 198 1.22 11.61 8.54
N VAL A 199 1.28 12.39 7.46
CA VAL A 199 2.10 13.62 7.41
C VAL A 199 1.71 14.57 8.54
N LYS A 200 0.42 14.84 8.75
CA LYS A 200 -0.05 15.64 9.90
C LYS A 200 0.40 15.07 11.24
N THR A 201 0.39 13.75 11.38
CA THR A 201 0.87 13.07 12.61
C THR A 201 2.35 13.33 12.86
N ILE A 202 3.17 13.34 11.81
CA ILE A 202 4.61 13.62 11.90
C ILE A 202 4.87 15.10 12.21
N LEU A 203 4.14 16.01 11.60
CA LEU A 203 4.26 17.45 11.90
C LEU A 203 3.88 17.73 13.36
N ASN A 204 2.79 17.15 13.87
CA ASN A 204 2.43 17.26 15.30
C ASN A 204 3.51 16.62 16.22
N PHE A 205 4.21 15.59 15.77
CA PHE A 205 5.34 15.02 16.51
C PHE A 205 6.54 15.99 16.53
N ALA A 206 6.81 16.68 15.41
CA ALA A 206 7.85 17.69 15.34
C ALA A 206 7.53 18.90 16.23
N GLU A 207 6.28 19.37 16.27
CA GLU A 207 5.85 20.45 17.17
C GLU A 207 6.08 20.11 18.65
N ARG A 208 5.78 18.87 19.05
CA ARG A 208 6.07 18.41 20.42
C ARG A 208 7.56 18.38 20.74
N LYS A 209 8.43 18.43 19.74
CA LYS A 209 9.90 18.57 19.87
C LYS A 209 10.36 20.03 19.76
N GLY A 210 9.45 20.99 19.78
CA GLY A 210 9.76 22.44 19.73
C GLY A 210 10.00 22.97 18.31
N ILE A 211 9.67 22.20 17.25
CA ILE A 211 9.86 22.63 15.86
C ILE A 211 8.55 23.23 15.36
N ARG A 212 8.59 24.47 14.90
CA ARG A 212 7.44 25.15 14.31
C ARG A 212 7.03 24.47 12.99
N THR A 213 5.75 24.19 12.81
CA THR A 213 5.18 23.60 11.60
C THR A 213 3.92 24.33 11.15
N ALA A 214 3.53 24.14 9.88
CA ALA A 214 2.27 24.62 9.34
C ALA A 214 1.14 23.58 9.41
N VAL A 215 1.17 22.67 10.40
CA VAL A 215 0.19 21.55 10.51
C VAL A 215 -1.26 22.04 10.62
N ARG A 216 -1.48 23.23 11.18
CA ARG A 216 -2.82 23.82 11.32
C ARG A 216 -3.40 24.29 9.99
N GLU A 217 -2.55 24.62 9.01
CA GLU A 217 -2.95 25.02 7.66
C GLU A 217 -3.36 23.83 6.78
N LEU A 218 -3.00 22.60 7.21
CA LEU A 218 -3.31 21.39 6.46
C LEU A 218 -4.78 21.00 6.64
N GLU A 219 -5.68 21.66 5.95
CA GLU A 219 -7.09 21.26 5.90
C GLU A 219 -7.29 20.13 4.89
N LEU A 220 -7.82 19.01 5.35
CA LEU A 220 -8.10 17.85 4.52
C LEU A 220 -9.59 17.54 4.56
N ARG A 221 -10.30 17.97 3.53
CA ARG A 221 -11.72 17.63 3.33
C ARG A 221 -11.82 16.41 2.41
N ARG A 222 -12.50 15.41 2.86
CA ARG A 222 -12.82 14.22 2.06
C ARG A 222 -14.33 14.02 2.04
N GLU A 223 -14.89 13.93 0.85
CA GLU A 223 -16.28 13.53 0.71
C GLU A 223 -16.44 12.08 1.18
N ARG A 224 -17.39 11.84 2.07
CA ARG A 224 -17.74 10.49 2.48
C ARG A 224 -18.45 9.81 1.31
N GLN A 225 -17.76 8.87 0.68
CA GLN A 225 -18.43 8.02 -0.30
C GLN A 225 -19.27 6.99 0.43
N PHE A 226 -20.56 6.96 0.12
CA PHE A 226 -21.45 5.89 0.56
C PHE A 226 -20.97 4.59 -0.11
N LYS A 227 -20.72 3.57 0.70
CA LYS A 227 -20.33 2.25 0.20
C LYS A 227 -21.47 1.31 0.44
N GLU A 228 -22.12 0.93 -0.62
CA GLU A 228 -23.02 -0.21 -0.59
C GLU A 228 -22.20 -1.48 -0.34
N MET A 229 -22.53 -2.20 0.73
CA MET A 229 -21.84 -3.45 1.05
C MET A 229 -22.59 -4.61 0.39
N VAL A 230 -21.86 -5.38 -0.40
CA VAL A 230 -22.37 -6.61 -0.98
C VAL A 230 -22.23 -7.71 0.06
N THR A 231 -23.36 -8.31 0.46
CA THR A 231 -23.45 -9.40 1.45
C THR A 231 -24.15 -10.61 0.83
N LEU A 232 -23.93 -11.80 1.38
CA LEU A 232 -24.72 -12.98 1.04
C LEU A 232 -26.15 -12.84 1.60
N THR A 233 -27.12 -13.29 0.83
CA THR A 233 -28.49 -13.46 1.27
C THR A 233 -28.66 -14.81 1.98
N GLU A 234 -29.76 -14.96 2.76
CA GLU A 234 -30.08 -16.24 3.40
C GLU A 234 -30.23 -17.36 2.38
N GLN A 235 -30.89 -17.08 1.25
CA GLN A 235 -31.06 -18.06 0.17
C GLN A 235 -29.74 -18.53 -0.43
N GLU A 236 -28.75 -17.61 -0.58
CA GLU A 236 -27.41 -17.96 -1.04
C GLU A 236 -26.63 -18.79 -0.02
N ILE A 237 -26.84 -18.52 1.28
CA ILE A 237 -26.25 -19.35 2.35
C ILE A 237 -26.86 -20.76 2.33
N VAL A 238 -28.16 -20.88 2.12
CA VAL A 238 -28.82 -22.19 1.98
C VAL A 238 -28.29 -22.95 0.77
N LYS A 239 -28.07 -22.29 -0.38
CA LYS A 239 -27.44 -22.92 -1.54
C LYS A 239 -26.02 -23.43 -1.21
N ILE A 240 -25.23 -22.65 -0.48
CA ILE A 240 -23.90 -23.10 -0.04
C ILE A 240 -23.99 -24.33 0.88
N ILE A 241 -24.96 -24.35 1.80
CA ILE A 241 -25.17 -25.49 2.70
C ILE A 241 -25.46 -26.76 1.92
N SER A 242 -26.37 -26.69 0.93
CA SER A 242 -26.80 -27.85 0.12
C SER A 242 -25.81 -28.29 -0.95
N THR A 243 -24.79 -27.46 -1.30
CA THR A 243 -23.82 -27.79 -2.34
C THR A 243 -22.86 -28.85 -1.84
N GLU A 244 -22.74 -29.95 -2.54
CA GLU A 244 -21.70 -30.94 -2.31
C GLU A 244 -20.34 -30.41 -2.78
N VAL A 245 -19.31 -30.62 -1.97
CA VAL A 245 -17.94 -30.19 -2.28
C VAL A 245 -16.98 -31.35 -2.03
N SER A 246 -15.82 -31.32 -2.68
CA SER A 246 -14.76 -32.28 -2.41
C SER A 246 -14.26 -32.16 -0.98
N GLU A 247 -13.67 -33.21 -0.45
CA GLU A 247 -13.11 -33.26 0.89
C GLU A 247 -12.11 -32.11 1.16
N GLU A 248 -11.32 -31.76 0.13
CA GLU A 248 -10.36 -30.63 0.20
C GLU A 248 -11.03 -29.27 0.43
N LEU A 249 -12.25 -29.07 -0.07
CA LEU A 249 -12.99 -27.81 0.06
C LEU A 249 -13.91 -27.80 1.31
N GLN A 250 -14.12 -28.95 1.96
CA GLN A 250 -15.07 -29.06 3.07
C GLN A 250 -14.67 -28.18 4.24
N THR A 251 -13.39 -28.13 4.60
CA THR A 251 -12.85 -27.26 5.66
C THR A 251 -13.14 -25.78 5.39
N ALA A 252 -12.94 -25.34 4.13
CA ALA A 252 -13.22 -23.95 3.74
C ALA A 252 -14.73 -23.64 3.76
N LYS A 253 -15.59 -24.59 3.35
CA LYS A 253 -17.05 -24.47 3.42
C LYS A 253 -17.52 -24.33 4.85
N ASP A 254 -17.01 -25.14 5.74
CA ASP A 254 -17.35 -25.12 7.16
C ASP A 254 -16.97 -23.77 7.81
N TRP A 255 -15.78 -23.28 7.56
CA TRP A 255 -15.36 -21.95 8.01
C TRP A 255 -16.16 -20.82 7.39
N LEU A 256 -16.58 -20.95 6.12
CA LEU A 256 -17.46 -19.98 5.47
C LEU A 256 -18.80 -19.86 6.20
N LEU A 257 -19.45 -20.98 6.49
CA LEU A 257 -20.71 -21.01 7.23
C LEU A 257 -20.55 -20.46 8.66
N ILE A 258 -19.49 -20.86 9.38
CA ILE A 258 -19.18 -20.31 10.69
C ILE A 258 -18.98 -18.79 10.61
N SER A 259 -18.26 -18.29 9.59
CA SER A 259 -18.05 -16.85 9.43
C SER A 259 -19.33 -16.08 9.14
N CYS A 260 -20.23 -16.64 8.32
CA CYS A 260 -21.53 -16.02 7.99
C CYS A 260 -22.41 -15.84 9.23
N TYR A 261 -22.54 -16.87 10.06
CA TYR A 261 -23.40 -16.84 11.23
C TYR A 261 -22.76 -16.21 12.48
N THR A 262 -21.43 -16.02 12.50
CA THR A 262 -20.76 -15.37 13.63
C THR A 262 -20.43 -13.90 13.36
N GLY A 263 -20.32 -13.48 12.09
CA GLY A 263 -19.98 -12.11 11.70
C GLY A 263 -18.59 -11.66 12.16
N GLN A 264 -17.71 -12.60 12.51
CA GLN A 264 -16.38 -12.28 13.03
C GLN A 264 -15.34 -12.14 11.92
N ARG A 265 -14.21 -11.47 12.25
CA ARG A 265 -13.11 -11.32 11.32
C ARG A 265 -12.36 -12.64 11.15
N PHE A 266 -11.75 -12.86 9.97
CA PHE A 266 -10.92 -14.03 9.69
C PHE A 266 -9.93 -14.34 10.82
N SER A 267 -9.21 -13.32 11.30
CA SER A 267 -8.25 -13.47 12.39
C SER A 267 -8.87 -13.89 13.72
N ASP A 268 -10.16 -13.68 13.91
CA ASP A 268 -10.87 -14.02 15.15
C ASP A 268 -11.50 -15.40 15.03
N PHE A 269 -12.27 -15.69 13.96
CA PHE A 269 -12.97 -16.97 13.84
C PHE A 269 -12.02 -18.16 13.61
N MET A 270 -10.89 -17.98 12.92
CA MET A 270 -9.85 -19.04 12.79
C MET A 270 -9.18 -19.45 14.12
N ARG A 271 -9.51 -18.76 15.20
CA ARG A 271 -8.99 -19.05 16.55
C ARG A 271 -10.07 -19.58 17.50
N PHE A 272 -11.25 -19.87 17.01
CA PHE A 272 -12.32 -20.45 17.81
C PHE A 272 -11.92 -21.83 18.31
N LYS A 273 -12.29 -22.11 19.55
CA LYS A 273 -12.02 -23.38 20.24
C LYS A 273 -13.25 -23.81 21.00
N THR A 274 -13.53 -25.10 21.03
CA THR A 274 -14.69 -25.67 21.68
C THR A 274 -14.66 -25.56 23.22
N ASP A 275 -13.47 -25.49 23.82
CA ASP A 275 -13.29 -25.22 25.26
C ASP A 275 -13.83 -23.84 25.69
N LYS A 276 -14.15 -22.96 24.73
CA LYS A 276 -14.74 -21.64 24.95
C LYS A 276 -16.25 -21.60 24.75
N ILE A 277 -16.87 -22.75 24.46
CA ILE A 277 -18.33 -22.85 24.36
C ILE A 277 -18.88 -23.07 25.78
N GLN A 278 -19.87 -22.26 26.13
CA GLN A 278 -20.53 -22.29 27.43
C GLN A 278 -22.05 -22.32 27.23
N ASN A 279 -22.77 -23.07 28.03
CA ASN A 279 -24.21 -23.00 28.05
C ASN A 279 -24.68 -21.86 28.97
N ILE A 280 -25.35 -20.88 28.41
CA ILE A 280 -25.90 -19.72 29.11
C ILE A 280 -27.42 -19.73 28.92
N ASN A 281 -28.18 -19.97 30.01
CA ASN A 281 -29.62 -20.03 29.98
C ASN A 281 -30.21 -20.96 28.89
N GLY A 282 -29.60 -22.13 28.70
CA GLY A 282 -30.05 -23.11 27.71
C GLY A 282 -29.52 -22.88 26.29
N THR A 283 -28.76 -21.81 26.07
CA THR A 283 -28.18 -21.48 24.76
C THR A 283 -26.68 -21.71 24.75
N ASN A 284 -26.16 -22.41 23.74
CA ASN A 284 -24.72 -22.57 23.54
C ASN A 284 -24.12 -21.26 23.03
N CYS A 285 -23.22 -20.67 23.82
CA CYS A 285 -22.56 -19.40 23.52
C CYS A 285 -21.04 -19.60 23.45
N LEU A 286 -20.41 -18.97 22.47
CA LEU A 286 -18.95 -18.93 22.32
C LEU A 286 -18.40 -17.67 22.96
N SER A 287 -17.48 -17.83 23.92
CA SER A 287 -16.80 -16.71 24.61
C SER A 287 -15.37 -16.57 24.11
N PHE A 288 -15.01 -15.41 23.54
CA PHE A 288 -13.67 -15.17 23.02
C PHE A 288 -13.29 -13.70 23.07
N LYS A 289 -11.98 -13.43 22.99
CA LYS A 289 -11.43 -12.07 22.94
C LYS A 289 -11.01 -11.72 21.53
N GLN A 290 -11.59 -10.64 20.96
CA GLN A 290 -11.24 -10.16 19.63
C GLN A 290 -9.78 -9.71 19.57
N GLN A 291 -9.02 -10.14 18.57
CA GLN A 291 -7.60 -9.82 18.41
C GLN A 291 -7.35 -8.32 18.18
N LYS A 292 -8.18 -7.69 17.35
CA LYS A 292 -7.97 -6.28 16.96
C LYS A 292 -8.38 -5.28 18.04
N THR A 293 -9.50 -5.53 18.72
CA THR A 293 -10.11 -4.57 19.66
C THR A 293 -9.86 -4.92 21.11
N GLN A 294 -9.37 -6.15 21.37
CA GLN A 294 -9.20 -6.73 22.70
C GLN A 294 -10.50 -6.81 23.53
N LYS A 295 -11.67 -6.69 22.88
CA LYS A 295 -12.97 -6.80 23.54
C LYS A 295 -13.31 -8.27 23.76
N GLN A 296 -13.85 -8.58 24.94
CA GLN A 296 -14.49 -9.85 25.24
C GLN A 296 -15.86 -9.87 24.55
N ILE A 297 -16.15 -10.95 23.83
CA ILE A 297 -17.40 -11.19 23.13
C ILE A 297 -17.99 -12.51 23.62
N ILE A 298 -19.29 -12.51 23.88
CA ILE A 298 -20.09 -13.71 24.08
C ILE A 298 -21.10 -13.73 22.94
N LEU A 299 -21.07 -14.80 22.15
CA LEU A 299 -21.85 -14.94 20.93
C LEU A 299 -22.69 -16.21 20.99
N PRO A 300 -24.04 -16.12 20.92
CA PRO A 300 -24.87 -17.31 20.79
C PRO A 300 -24.57 -18.00 19.46
N LEU A 301 -24.43 -19.33 19.49
CA LEU A 301 -24.15 -20.12 18.32
C LEU A 301 -25.44 -20.50 17.59
N HIS A 302 -25.47 -20.20 16.28
CA HIS A 302 -26.54 -20.61 15.40
C HIS A 302 -26.51 -22.15 15.23
N PRO A 303 -27.69 -22.84 15.09
CA PRO A 303 -27.75 -24.28 14.91
C PRO A 303 -26.84 -24.83 13.80
N THR A 304 -26.74 -24.11 12.67
CA THR A 304 -25.79 -24.49 11.59
C THR A 304 -24.33 -24.56 12.03
N VAL A 305 -23.90 -23.67 12.94
CA VAL A 305 -22.54 -23.69 13.48
C VAL A 305 -22.35 -24.89 14.42
N ILE A 306 -23.37 -25.18 15.24
CA ILE A 306 -23.35 -26.35 16.14
C ILE A 306 -23.24 -27.64 15.33
N ASN A 307 -24.14 -27.82 14.33
CA ASN A 307 -24.12 -28.99 13.44
C ASN A 307 -22.78 -29.15 12.71
N THR A 308 -22.13 -28.01 12.33
CA THR A 308 -20.81 -28.04 11.71
C THR A 308 -19.74 -28.54 12.68
N ILE A 309 -19.79 -28.11 13.93
CA ILE A 309 -18.87 -28.58 14.98
C ILE A 309 -19.06 -30.07 15.26
N GLU A 310 -20.31 -30.53 15.41
CA GLU A 310 -20.64 -31.93 15.64
C GLU A 310 -20.15 -32.83 14.50
N ARG A 311 -20.41 -32.43 13.25
CA ARG A 311 -19.89 -33.15 12.06
C ARG A 311 -18.37 -33.25 12.01
N ASN A 312 -17.68 -32.24 12.53
CA ASN A 312 -16.20 -32.22 12.64
C ASN A 312 -15.70 -32.89 13.92
N GLY A 313 -16.42 -33.86 14.49
CA GLY A 313 -15.98 -34.59 15.70
C GLY A 313 -15.99 -33.74 16.96
N ASN A 314 -16.99 -32.86 17.13
CA ASN A 314 -17.11 -31.90 18.22
C ASN A 314 -15.95 -30.91 18.31
N ALA A 315 -15.35 -30.57 17.17
CA ALA A 315 -14.27 -29.60 17.09
C ALA A 315 -14.55 -28.56 15.98
N PHE A 316 -13.94 -27.39 16.11
CA PHE A 316 -13.89 -26.45 14.99
C PHE A 316 -12.99 -27.03 13.88
N PRO A 317 -13.25 -26.67 12.59
CA PRO A 317 -12.43 -27.16 11.50
C PRO A 317 -10.95 -26.74 11.63
N ILE A 318 -10.07 -27.41 10.89
CA ILE A 318 -8.64 -27.12 10.88
C ILE A 318 -8.40 -25.68 10.41
N VAL A 319 -7.45 -24.98 11.09
CA VAL A 319 -7.09 -23.59 10.78
C VAL A 319 -6.50 -23.50 9.36
N MET A 320 -6.94 -22.50 8.59
CA MET A 320 -6.51 -22.27 7.22
C MET A 320 -5.72 -20.96 7.07
N ASP A 321 -4.83 -20.93 6.08
CA ASP A 321 -4.24 -19.66 5.60
C ASP A 321 -5.27 -18.81 4.87
N ILE A 322 -5.18 -17.49 5.03
CA ILE A 322 -6.14 -16.54 4.45
C ILE A 322 -6.19 -16.58 2.90
N GLN A 323 -5.07 -16.88 2.23
CA GLN A 323 -5.03 -16.92 0.76
C GLN A 323 -5.70 -18.20 0.27
N HIS A 324 -5.42 -19.35 0.89
CA HIS A 324 -6.10 -20.61 0.60
C HIS A 324 -7.60 -20.50 0.87
N TYR A 325 -7.99 -20.01 2.04
CA TYR A 325 -9.40 -19.79 2.37
C TYR A 325 -10.10 -18.92 1.33
N ASN A 326 -9.53 -17.76 0.96
CA ASN A 326 -10.13 -16.87 -0.05
C ASN A 326 -10.24 -17.50 -1.44
N ASN A 327 -9.32 -18.37 -1.83
CA ASN A 327 -9.38 -19.09 -3.11
C ASN A 327 -10.45 -20.16 -3.07
N ASP A 328 -10.54 -20.90 -1.99
CA ASP A 328 -11.45 -22.02 -1.88
C ASP A 328 -12.91 -21.58 -1.72
N ILE A 329 -13.21 -20.50 -0.98
CA ILE A 329 -14.57 -19.95 -0.94
C ILE A 329 -15.06 -19.45 -2.31
N LYS A 330 -14.17 -19.01 -3.20
CA LYS A 330 -14.53 -18.66 -4.58
C LYS A 330 -14.92 -19.90 -5.40
N LYS A 331 -14.18 -21.00 -5.22
CA LYS A 331 -14.54 -22.29 -5.86
C LYS A 331 -15.88 -22.81 -5.35
N ILE A 332 -16.10 -22.74 -4.02
CA ILE A 332 -17.37 -23.14 -3.39
C ILE A 332 -18.54 -22.29 -3.94
N ALA A 333 -18.35 -20.99 -4.10
CA ALA A 333 -19.37 -20.12 -4.68
C ALA A 333 -19.72 -20.48 -6.13
N GLN A 334 -18.70 -20.85 -6.93
CA GLN A 334 -18.90 -21.33 -8.30
C GLN A 334 -19.69 -22.65 -8.32
N LEU A 335 -19.35 -23.61 -7.46
CA LEU A 335 -20.09 -24.88 -7.30
C LEU A 335 -21.54 -24.66 -6.85
N ALA A 336 -21.76 -23.66 -5.97
CA ALA A 336 -23.10 -23.28 -5.51
C ALA A 336 -23.89 -22.44 -6.54
N CYS A 337 -23.36 -22.28 -7.77
CA CYS A 337 -23.97 -21.48 -8.84
C CYS A 337 -24.27 -20.03 -8.44
N LEU A 338 -23.44 -19.42 -7.58
CA LEU A 338 -23.56 -18.02 -7.15
C LEU A 338 -22.83 -17.08 -8.12
N ASN A 339 -23.12 -17.22 -9.41
CA ASN A 339 -22.42 -16.49 -10.49
C ASN A 339 -23.21 -15.27 -11.00
N GLU A 340 -24.34 -14.95 -10.40
CA GLU A 340 -25.14 -13.80 -10.84
C GLU A 340 -24.35 -12.48 -10.74
N PRO A 341 -24.36 -11.65 -11.80
CA PRO A 341 -23.70 -10.37 -11.78
C PRO A 341 -24.24 -9.47 -10.67
N VAL A 342 -23.37 -8.94 -9.86
CA VAL A 342 -23.73 -8.04 -8.75
C VAL A 342 -23.11 -6.68 -8.97
N LYS A 343 -23.93 -5.64 -8.84
CA LYS A 343 -23.41 -4.25 -8.84
C LYS A 343 -22.48 -4.07 -7.66
N ALA A 344 -21.26 -3.67 -7.95
CA ALA A 344 -20.24 -3.51 -6.93
C ALA A 344 -19.27 -2.42 -7.29
N ARG A 345 -18.55 -1.94 -6.31
CA ARG A 345 -17.51 -0.93 -6.52
C ARG A 345 -16.13 -1.57 -6.57
N LYS A 346 -15.49 -1.49 -7.73
CA LYS A 346 -14.12 -1.94 -7.92
C LYS A 346 -13.19 -0.74 -8.11
N ARG A 347 -12.02 -0.82 -7.50
CA ARG A 347 -10.98 0.18 -7.72
C ARG A 347 -10.41 0.04 -9.13
N MET A 348 -10.44 1.13 -9.90
CA MET A 348 -9.79 1.26 -11.20
C MET A 348 -8.91 2.52 -11.18
N GLY A 349 -7.60 2.33 -11.06
CA GLY A 349 -6.66 3.43 -10.88
C GLY A 349 -6.90 4.22 -9.58
N TYR A 350 -6.93 5.53 -9.67
CA TYR A 350 -7.18 6.42 -8.53
C TYR A 350 -8.60 6.31 -7.96
N ARG A 351 -9.59 6.19 -8.82
CA ARG A 351 -11.02 6.19 -8.44
C ARG A 351 -11.59 4.78 -8.30
N THR A 352 -12.64 4.69 -7.52
CA THR A 352 -13.49 3.50 -7.47
C THR A 352 -14.63 3.70 -8.46
N LYS A 353 -14.85 2.73 -9.35
CA LYS A 353 -15.95 2.72 -10.32
C LYS A 353 -16.95 1.64 -9.97
N ASP A 354 -18.21 1.88 -10.30
CA ASP A 354 -19.23 0.86 -10.24
C ASP A 354 -19.00 -0.13 -11.40
N VAL A 355 -19.00 -1.41 -11.09
CA VAL A 355 -18.79 -2.49 -12.04
C VAL A 355 -19.82 -3.59 -11.79
N ASN A 356 -20.21 -4.28 -12.84
CA ASN A 356 -20.91 -5.55 -12.71
C ASN A 356 -19.86 -6.64 -12.46
N ALA A 357 -19.90 -7.26 -11.30
CA ALA A 357 -18.98 -8.35 -10.97
C ALA A 357 -19.49 -9.63 -11.64
N GLU A 358 -18.87 -10.00 -12.77
CA GLU A 358 -19.28 -11.13 -13.62
C GLU A 358 -19.24 -12.49 -12.92
N ASN A 359 -18.43 -12.62 -11.87
CA ASN A 359 -18.29 -13.87 -11.09
C ASN A 359 -18.96 -13.78 -9.71
N GLY A 360 -20.07 -13.06 -9.62
CA GLY A 360 -20.85 -12.96 -8.39
C GLY A 360 -20.16 -12.25 -7.23
N ARG A 361 -20.75 -12.35 -6.03
CA ARG A 361 -20.35 -11.62 -4.83
C ARG A 361 -18.94 -11.99 -4.32
N PHE A 362 -18.51 -13.24 -4.54
CA PHE A 362 -17.21 -13.74 -4.07
C PHE A 362 -16.00 -13.24 -4.86
N SER A 363 -16.19 -12.72 -6.09
CA SER A 363 -15.11 -12.07 -6.83
C SER A 363 -14.65 -10.74 -6.18
N LEU A 364 -15.45 -10.23 -5.24
CA LEU A 364 -15.22 -8.96 -4.53
C LEU A 364 -14.56 -9.15 -3.17
N VAL A 365 -14.50 -10.38 -2.67
CA VAL A 365 -13.79 -10.71 -1.43
C VAL A 365 -12.31 -10.76 -1.72
N ILE A 366 -11.60 -9.68 -1.46
CA ILE A 366 -10.14 -9.56 -1.48
C ILE A 366 -9.69 -8.96 -0.15
#